data_432c90230ee9761bfdaad73ecc117bcb
#
_entry.id   432c90230ee9761bfdaad73ecc117bcb
#
_cell.length_a   1.000
_cell.length_b   1.000
_cell.length_c   1.000
_cell.angle_alpha   90.00
_cell.angle_beta   90.00
_cell.angle_gamma   90.00
#
_symmetry.space_group_name_H-M   'P 1'
#
loop_
_entity.id
_entity.type
_entity.pdbx_description
1 polymer ?
#
loop_
_entity_poly.entity_id
_entity_poly.type
_entity_poly.pdbx_seq_one_letter_code
_entity_poly.pdbx_strand_id
1 'polypeptide(L)'
;MMDTPDTTAMMESRYIRQSDPKTDTLVFPLHPAWWSRPYEYEWARQFARSSDVVLDAACGISHPFKFWLTEHCREVHACDWDERILSDEAIRLDIAADFGEQAALHLPEHYLTRLHRAQANLAQLPYRPEQFDRVFCISVLEHLDTGTMLRAFREFARVLKPRGQLIATFDVPEMRPDLLETIMAVTGLTIEDKLTVEEPADAISSEMYGAPIRCFRAVICKTGKG
;
A
#
# COMPACT_ATOMS: atom_id res chain seq x y z
N MET A 1 -21.54 2.17 22.79
CA MET A 1 -20.82 3.30 22.18
C MET A 1 -19.60 2.67 21.54
N MET A 2 -19.53 2.59 20.22
CA MET A 2 -18.26 2.24 19.55
C MET A 2 -17.42 3.49 19.59
N ASP A 3 -16.26 3.40 20.25
CA ASP A 3 -15.26 4.47 20.20
C ASP A 3 -14.93 4.72 18.73
N THR A 4 -15.16 5.95 18.28
CA THR A 4 -14.63 6.42 16.99
C THR A 4 -13.12 6.28 17.06
N PRO A 5 -12.48 5.54 16.12
CA PRO A 5 -11.03 5.42 16.15
C PRO A 5 -10.41 6.82 16.15
N ASP A 6 -9.41 7.01 17.00
CA ASP A 6 -8.65 8.26 17.09
C ASP A 6 -8.02 8.54 15.72
N THR A 7 -8.65 9.45 14.98
CA THR A 7 -8.25 9.80 13.62
C THR A 7 -6.80 10.30 13.57
N THR A 8 -6.32 10.92 14.66
CA THR A 8 -4.95 11.42 14.77
C THR A 8 -3.94 10.27 14.79
N ALA A 9 -4.21 9.22 15.57
CA ALA A 9 -3.32 8.04 15.62
C ALA A 9 -3.21 7.30 14.29
N MET A 10 -4.28 7.31 13.47
CA MET A 10 -4.30 6.71 12.14
C MET A 10 -3.38 7.46 11.16
N MET A 11 -3.32 8.79 11.24
CA MET A 11 -2.59 9.66 10.32
C MET A 11 -1.09 9.76 10.63
N GLU A 12 -0.64 9.29 11.80
CA GLU A 12 0.76 9.36 12.20
C GLU A 12 1.64 8.41 11.36
N SER A 13 2.71 8.96 10.78
CA SER A 13 3.75 8.21 10.08
C SER A 13 4.78 7.71 11.10
N ARG A 14 4.83 6.38 11.31
CA ARG A 14 5.64 5.75 12.36
C ARG A 14 5.84 4.26 12.14
N TYR A 15 6.66 3.65 12.97
CA TYR A 15 6.73 2.19 13.08
C TYR A 15 5.37 1.59 13.45
N ILE A 16 5.03 0.46 12.83
CA ILE A 16 3.87 -0.36 13.23
C ILE A 16 4.24 -1.07 14.54
N ARG A 17 3.30 -1.10 15.49
CA ARG A 17 3.47 -1.67 16.83
C ARG A 17 2.71 -2.97 16.98
N GLN A 18 3.15 -3.82 17.93
CA GLN A 18 2.42 -5.04 18.29
C GLN A 18 1.01 -4.76 18.84
N SER A 19 0.82 -3.58 19.42
CA SER A 19 -0.47 -3.09 19.93
C SER A 19 -1.39 -2.52 18.85
N ASP A 20 -0.91 -2.31 17.61
CA ASP A 20 -1.76 -1.83 16.52
C ASP A 20 -2.79 -2.90 16.12
N PRO A 21 -3.97 -2.49 15.65
CA PRO A 21 -4.96 -3.42 15.10
C PRO A 21 -4.40 -4.22 13.92
N LYS A 22 -4.83 -5.48 13.81
CA LYS A 22 -4.48 -6.36 12.70
C LYS A 22 -5.68 -7.18 12.24
N THR A 23 -5.62 -7.68 11.01
CA THR A 23 -6.60 -8.61 10.45
C THR A 23 -5.90 -9.82 9.85
N ASP A 24 -6.40 -11.00 10.12
CA ASP A 24 -5.89 -12.25 9.52
C ASP A 24 -6.67 -12.65 8.25
N THR A 25 -7.66 -11.85 7.87
CA THR A 25 -8.51 -12.09 6.69
C THR A 25 -8.87 -10.77 6.02
N LEU A 26 -8.81 -10.72 4.71
CA LEU A 26 -9.30 -9.62 3.91
C LEU A 26 -10.39 -10.11 2.93
N VAL A 27 -10.04 -10.60 1.76
CA VAL A 27 -10.93 -11.31 0.84
C VAL A 27 -10.90 -12.82 1.12
N PHE A 28 -9.74 -13.30 1.51
CA PHE A 28 -9.46 -14.66 1.99
C PHE A 28 -8.46 -14.58 3.15
N PRO A 29 -8.23 -15.68 3.91
CA PRO A 29 -7.23 -15.70 4.98
C PRO A 29 -5.86 -15.33 4.46
N LEU A 30 -5.15 -14.45 5.16
CA LEU A 30 -3.81 -14.01 4.77
C LEU A 30 -2.79 -15.14 4.97
N HIS A 31 -1.75 -15.15 4.13
CA HIS A 31 -0.71 -16.18 4.22
C HIS A 31 0.04 -16.07 5.55
N PRO A 32 0.20 -17.17 6.31
CA PRO A 32 0.74 -17.12 7.67
C PRO A 32 2.20 -16.64 7.74
N ALA A 33 2.96 -16.73 6.63
CA ALA A 33 4.32 -16.20 6.55
C ALA A 33 4.38 -14.67 6.30
N TRP A 34 3.26 -14.03 6.07
CA TRP A 34 3.19 -12.60 5.86
C TRP A 34 3.15 -11.86 7.20
N TRP A 35 4.30 -11.63 7.78
CA TRP A 35 4.47 -11.17 9.14
C TRP A 35 3.93 -9.76 9.41
N SER A 36 4.02 -8.83 8.43
CA SER A 36 3.57 -7.44 8.54
C SER A 36 2.20 -7.19 7.92
N ARG A 37 1.82 -7.94 6.85
CA ARG A 37 0.59 -7.73 6.08
C ARG A 37 -0.70 -7.68 6.90
N PRO A 38 -0.90 -8.47 7.97
CA PRO A 38 -2.08 -8.33 8.82
C PRO A 38 -2.25 -6.92 9.40
N TYR A 39 -1.16 -6.28 9.80
CA TYR A 39 -1.18 -4.91 10.34
C TYR A 39 -1.29 -3.85 9.24
N GLU A 40 -0.52 -4.02 8.16
CA GLU A 40 -0.48 -3.08 7.04
C GLU A 40 -1.85 -2.94 6.38
N TYR A 41 -2.51 -4.06 6.07
CA TYR A 41 -3.83 -4.04 5.44
C TYR A 41 -4.91 -3.53 6.39
N GLU A 42 -4.85 -3.88 7.69
CA GLU A 42 -5.78 -3.35 8.69
C GLU A 42 -5.67 -1.83 8.80
N TRP A 43 -4.46 -1.30 8.76
CA TRP A 43 -4.23 0.13 8.78
C TRP A 43 -4.60 0.79 7.45
N ALA A 44 -4.12 0.27 6.32
CA ALA A 44 -4.33 0.86 5.00
C ALA A 44 -5.82 0.94 4.61
N ARG A 45 -6.62 -0.09 4.94
CA ARG A 45 -8.05 -0.12 4.61
C ARG A 45 -8.86 1.00 5.26
N GLN A 46 -8.38 1.59 6.36
CA GLN A 46 -9.06 2.70 7.05
C GLN A 46 -9.07 3.97 6.20
N PHE A 47 -8.22 4.08 5.18
CA PHE A 47 -8.18 5.20 4.25
C PHE A 47 -9.12 5.04 3.05
N ALA A 48 -9.65 3.85 2.78
CA ALA A 48 -10.56 3.63 1.67
C ALA A 48 -11.91 4.33 1.89
N ARG A 49 -12.40 5.00 0.85
CA ARG A 49 -13.70 5.70 0.86
C ARG A 49 -14.48 5.36 -0.41
N SER A 50 -15.78 5.18 -0.27
CA SER A 50 -16.68 4.81 -1.37
C SER A 50 -16.77 5.86 -2.51
N SER A 51 -16.31 7.08 -2.26
CA SER A 51 -16.26 8.15 -3.27
C SER A 51 -14.97 8.16 -4.09
N ASP A 52 -13.92 7.45 -3.66
CA ASP A 52 -12.57 7.62 -4.16
C ASP A 52 -12.27 6.82 -5.42
N VAL A 53 -11.43 7.39 -6.27
CA VAL A 53 -10.68 6.70 -7.32
C VAL A 53 -9.29 6.40 -6.76
N VAL A 54 -8.91 5.14 -6.70
CA VAL A 54 -7.69 4.72 -6.02
C VAL A 54 -6.76 3.92 -6.93
N LEU A 55 -5.47 3.94 -6.60
CA LEU A 55 -4.45 3.10 -7.20
C LEU A 55 -3.82 2.21 -6.11
N ASP A 56 -3.80 0.90 -6.35
CA ASP A 56 -2.94 -0.05 -5.63
C ASP A 56 -1.67 -0.25 -6.47
N ALA A 57 -0.57 0.38 -6.05
CA ALA A 57 0.67 0.52 -6.82
C ALA A 57 1.67 -0.56 -6.42
N ALA A 58 2.14 -1.36 -7.38
CA ALA A 58 2.91 -2.60 -7.19
C ALA A 58 2.15 -3.57 -6.27
N CYS A 59 0.93 -3.88 -6.69
CA CYS A 59 -0.11 -4.52 -5.89
C CYS A 59 0.12 -6.02 -5.63
N GLY A 60 1.18 -6.62 -6.19
CA GLY A 60 1.39 -8.07 -6.21
C GLY A 60 0.30 -8.81 -7.00
N ILE A 61 0.56 -10.06 -7.40
CA ILE A 61 -0.40 -10.80 -8.22
C ILE A 61 -1.50 -11.42 -7.37
N SER A 62 -1.15 -12.19 -6.34
CA SER A 62 -2.07 -12.89 -5.44
C SER A 62 -2.62 -12.03 -4.30
N HIS A 63 -2.00 -10.88 -4.01
CA HIS A 63 -2.31 -10.05 -2.86
C HIS A 63 -3.76 -9.55 -2.86
N PRO A 64 -4.54 -9.69 -1.74
CA PRO A 64 -5.99 -9.47 -1.73
C PRO A 64 -6.41 -8.01 -1.63
N PHE A 65 -5.52 -7.07 -1.35
CA PHE A 65 -5.88 -5.70 -1.03
C PHE A 65 -6.57 -5.00 -2.21
N LYS A 66 -6.06 -5.16 -3.44
CA LYS A 66 -6.70 -4.64 -4.66
C LYS A 66 -8.14 -5.13 -4.85
N PHE A 67 -8.42 -6.39 -4.51
CA PHE A 67 -9.78 -6.94 -4.61
C PHE A 67 -10.69 -6.36 -3.54
N TRP A 68 -10.20 -6.27 -2.30
CA TRP A 68 -10.94 -5.65 -1.22
C TRP A 68 -11.32 -4.20 -1.53
N LEU A 69 -10.41 -3.43 -2.15
CA LEU A 69 -10.67 -2.05 -2.57
C LEU A 69 -11.84 -1.95 -3.56
N THR A 70 -12.07 -2.95 -4.44
CA THR A 70 -13.18 -2.90 -5.41
C THR A 70 -14.56 -2.88 -4.77
N GLU A 71 -14.70 -3.36 -3.54
CA GLU A 71 -15.94 -3.32 -2.76
C GLU A 71 -16.12 -1.99 -1.98
N HIS A 72 -15.02 -1.26 -1.75
CA HIS A 72 -14.99 -0.15 -0.80
C HIS A 72 -14.69 1.21 -1.45
N CYS A 73 -14.28 1.21 -2.71
CA CYS A 73 -13.96 2.42 -3.47
C CYS A 73 -14.80 2.52 -4.74
N ARG A 74 -14.96 3.73 -5.27
CA ARG A 74 -15.73 4.00 -6.49
C ARG A 74 -15.10 3.36 -7.72
N GLU A 75 -13.79 3.48 -7.84
CA GLU A 75 -12.99 3.01 -8.98
C GLU A 75 -11.61 2.59 -8.49
N VAL A 76 -11.15 1.41 -8.90
CA VAL A 76 -9.90 0.84 -8.45
C VAL A 76 -9.01 0.51 -9.64
N HIS A 77 -7.83 1.11 -9.63
CA HIS A 77 -6.72 0.74 -10.50
C HIS A 77 -5.70 -0.06 -9.70
N ALA A 78 -5.09 -1.04 -10.35
CA ALA A 78 -4.00 -1.83 -9.80
C ALA A 78 -2.91 -1.97 -10.84
N CYS A 79 -1.66 -1.77 -10.43
CA CYS A 79 -0.55 -1.99 -11.33
C CYS A 79 0.57 -2.78 -10.66
N ASP A 80 1.29 -3.54 -11.47
CA ASP A 80 2.47 -4.26 -11.06
C ASP A 80 3.50 -4.26 -12.20
N TRP A 81 4.78 -4.50 -11.86
CA TRP A 81 5.83 -4.73 -12.86
C TRP A 81 5.64 -6.06 -13.59
N ASP A 82 5.09 -7.05 -12.88
CA ASP A 82 4.83 -8.38 -13.41
C ASP A 82 3.61 -8.36 -14.35
N GLU A 83 3.83 -8.76 -15.62
CA GLU A 83 2.79 -8.81 -16.64
C GLU A 83 1.62 -9.74 -16.31
N ARG A 84 1.82 -10.70 -15.39
CA ARG A 84 0.76 -11.62 -14.92
C ARG A 84 -0.44 -10.88 -14.32
N ILE A 85 -0.28 -9.63 -13.90
CA ILE A 85 -1.38 -8.78 -13.44
C ILE A 85 -2.47 -8.60 -14.49
N LEU A 86 -2.16 -8.73 -15.77
CA LEU A 86 -3.09 -8.56 -16.88
C LEU A 86 -3.93 -9.82 -17.18
N SER A 87 -3.57 -10.98 -16.61
CA SER A 87 -4.20 -12.27 -16.89
C SER A 87 -5.03 -12.74 -15.70
N ASP A 88 -6.34 -12.97 -15.92
CA ASP A 88 -7.24 -13.53 -14.91
C ASP A 88 -6.79 -14.93 -14.49
N GLU A 89 -6.32 -15.73 -15.47
CA GLU A 89 -5.81 -17.07 -15.22
C GLU A 89 -4.55 -17.03 -14.36
N ALA A 90 -3.59 -16.16 -14.69
CA ALA A 90 -2.34 -16.05 -13.94
C ALA A 90 -2.60 -15.57 -12.50
N ILE A 91 -3.53 -14.63 -12.30
CA ILE A 91 -3.94 -14.17 -10.96
C ILE A 91 -4.54 -15.35 -10.16
N ARG A 92 -5.44 -16.13 -10.75
CA ARG A 92 -6.05 -17.29 -10.06
C ARG A 92 -5.02 -18.37 -9.75
N LEU A 93 -4.06 -18.63 -10.65
CA LEU A 93 -2.97 -19.59 -10.40
C LEU A 93 -2.08 -19.13 -9.25
N ASP A 94 -1.75 -17.86 -9.18
CA ASP A 94 -0.93 -17.27 -8.11
C ASP A 94 -1.68 -17.32 -6.76
N ILE A 95 -2.98 -17.00 -6.75
CA ILE A 95 -3.83 -17.16 -5.57
C ILE A 95 -3.90 -18.63 -5.13
N ALA A 96 -4.04 -19.58 -6.07
CA ALA A 96 -4.07 -20.99 -5.74
C ALA A 96 -2.75 -21.46 -5.11
N ALA A 97 -1.62 -20.95 -5.61
CA ALA A 97 -0.29 -21.28 -5.09
C ALA A 97 -0.08 -20.78 -3.67
N ASP A 98 -0.52 -19.54 -3.37
CA ASP A 98 -0.29 -18.89 -2.08
C ASP A 98 -1.35 -19.24 -1.02
N PHE A 99 -2.61 -19.41 -1.43
CA PHE A 99 -3.77 -19.54 -0.51
C PHE A 99 -4.56 -20.83 -0.71
N GLY A 100 -4.16 -21.67 -1.67
CA GLY A 100 -4.83 -22.92 -2.02
C GLY A 100 -5.92 -22.74 -3.08
N GLU A 101 -6.23 -23.84 -3.78
CA GLU A 101 -7.20 -23.86 -4.89
C GLU A 101 -8.58 -23.34 -4.52
N GLN A 102 -9.03 -23.57 -3.30
CA GLN A 102 -10.33 -23.11 -2.84
C GLN A 102 -10.44 -21.58 -2.82
N ALA A 103 -9.37 -20.85 -2.44
CA ALA A 103 -9.34 -19.39 -2.50
C ALA A 103 -9.47 -18.89 -3.95
N ALA A 104 -8.76 -19.50 -4.89
CA ALA A 104 -8.83 -19.15 -6.30
C ALA A 104 -10.20 -19.46 -6.93
N LEU A 105 -10.80 -20.62 -6.61
CA LEU A 105 -12.10 -21.04 -7.12
C LEU A 105 -13.25 -20.14 -6.59
N HIS A 106 -13.15 -19.69 -5.35
CA HIS A 106 -14.16 -18.85 -4.73
C HIS A 106 -13.92 -17.36 -4.93
N LEU A 107 -12.85 -16.96 -5.66
CA LEU A 107 -12.64 -15.54 -6.00
C LEU A 107 -13.78 -15.07 -6.93
N PRO A 108 -14.65 -14.14 -6.47
CA PRO A 108 -15.75 -13.65 -7.29
C PRO A 108 -15.26 -12.99 -8.58
N GLU A 109 -15.91 -13.28 -9.70
CA GLU A 109 -15.57 -12.75 -11.02
C GLU A 109 -15.56 -11.20 -11.06
N HIS A 110 -16.46 -10.59 -10.29
CA HIS A 110 -16.56 -9.13 -10.26
C HIS A 110 -15.31 -8.44 -9.69
N TYR A 111 -14.47 -9.10 -8.91
CA TYR A 111 -13.19 -8.52 -8.47
C TYR A 111 -12.24 -8.33 -9.64
N LEU A 112 -12.22 -9.25 -10.58
CA LEU A 112 -11.37 -9.16 -11.76
C LEU A 112 -11.93 -8.18 -12.79
N THR A 113 -13.25 -8.18 -12.99
CA THR A 113 -13.92 -7.33 -14.01
C THR A 113 -14.03 -5.85 -13.59
N ARG A 114 -14.07 -5.55 -12.28
CA ARG A 114 -14.12 -4.17 -11.76
C ARG A 114 -12.76 -3.53 -11.56
N LEU A 115 -11.68 -4.32 -11.65
CA LEU A 115 -10.32 -3.87 -11.41
C LEU A 115 -9.67 -3.40 -12.73
N HIS A 116 -9.29 -2.12 -12.81
CA HIS A 116 -8.52 -1.57 -13.93
C HIS A 116 -7.04 -1.93 -13.74
N ARG A 117 -6.55 -2.87 -14.53
CA ARG A 117 -5.20 -3.42 -14.37
C ARG A 117 -4.22 -2.87 -15.42
N ALA A 118 -2.97 -2.67 -15.01
CA ALA A 118 -1.90 -2.25 -15.89
C ALA A 118 -0.58 -2.91 -15.48
N GLN A 119 0.22 -3.34 -16.46
CA GLN A 119 1.64 -3.57 -16.22
C GLN A 119 2.34 -2.22 -16.18
N ALA A 120 3.07 -1.92 -15.11
CA ALA A 120 3.70 -0.61 -14.95
C ALA A 120 4.96 -0.62 -14.10
N ASN A 121 5.87 0.29 -14.43
CA ASN A 121 6.98 0.67 -13.57
C ASN A 121 6.55 1.85 -12.72
N LEU A 122 6.77 1.79 -11.40
CA LEU A 122 6.44 2.90 -10.49
C LEU A 122 7.15 4.21 -10.84
N ALA A 123 8.32 4.13 -11.49
CA ALA A 123 9.06 5.30 -11.97
C ALA A 123 8.47 5.94 -13.25
N GLN A 124 7.42 5.32 -13.85
CA GLN A 124 6.73 5.81 -15.04
C GLN A 124 5.32 5.21 -15.10
N LEU A 125 4.40 5.78 -14.35
CA LEU A 125 3.03 5.29 -14.25
C LEU A 125 2.20 5.68 -15.50
N PRO A 126 1.41 4.75 -16.07
CA PRO A 126 0.63 5.00 -17.30
C PRO A 126 -0.71 5.73 -17.02
N TYR A 127 -0.72 6.60 -16.01
CA TYR A 127 -1.93 7.32 -15.57
C TYR A 127 -1.81 8.82 -15.81
N ARG A 128 -2.97 9.47 -15.91
CA ARG A 128 -3.03 10.93 -16.09
C ARG A 128 -2.61 11.65 -14.79
N PRO A 129 -2.08 12.87 -14.90
CA PRO A 129 -1.93 13.73 -13.72
C PRO A 129 -3.27 13.91 -12.99
N GLU A 130 -3.20 13.95 -11.67
CA GLU A 130 -4.35 14.24 -10.78
C GLU A 130 -5.54 13.29 -10.99
N GLN A 131 -5.25 12.01 -11.21
CA GLN A 131 -6.27 10.98 -11.41
C GLN A 131 -6.81 10.41 -10.11
N PHE A 132 -5.96 10.22 -9.09
CA PHE A 132 -6.28 9.43 -7.91
C PHE A 132 -6.51 10.29 -6.67
N ASP A 133 -7.53 9.93 -5.90
CA ASP A 133 -7.76 10.45 -4.56
C ASP A 133 -6.75 9.84 -3.58
N ARG A 134 -6.43 8.54 -3.75
CA ARG A 134 -5.41 7.82 -2.99
C ARG A 134 -4.57 6.89 -3.85
N VAL A 135 -3.31 6.77 -3.47
CA VAL A 135 -2.38 5.74 -3.93
C VAL A 135 -1.98 4.91 -2.71
N PHE A 136 -2.11 3.60 -2.82
CA PHE A 136 -1.58 2.64 -1.85
C PHE A 136 -0.31 2.03 -2.42
N CYS A 137 0.75 1.93 -1.60
CA CYS A 137 2.02 1.29 -1.97
C CYS A 137 2.55 0.55 -0.74
N ILE A 138 2.29 -0.75 -0.68
CA ILE A 138 2.43 -1.57 0.53
C ILE A 138 3.63 -2.49 0.43
N SER A 139 4.70 -2.20 1.21
CA SER A 139 5.98 -2.93 1.25
C SER A 139 6.58 -3.19 -0.14
N VAL A 140 6.95 -2.12 -0.79
CA VAL A 140 7.57 -2.13 -2.13
C VAL A 140 8.74 -1.17 -2.22
N LEU A 141 8.64 -0.01 -1.58
CA LEU A 141 9.61 1.09 -1.76
C LEU A 141 11.02 0.69 -1.32
N GLU A 142 11.14 -0.18 -0.34
CA GLU A 142 12.38 -0.74 0.19
C GLU A 142 13.16 -1.59 -0.83
N HIS A 143 12.49 -2.11 -1.84
CA HIS A 143 13.10 -2.93 -2.90
C HIS A 143 13.63 -2.10 -4.07
N LEU A 144 13.36 -0.79 -4.07
CA LEU A 144 13.78 0.11 -5.15
C LEU A 144 15.15 0.72 -4.86
N ASP A 145 15.98 0.85 -5.89
CA ASP A 145 17.15 1.72 -5.78
C ASP A 145 16.73 3.19 -5.56
N THR A 146 17.59 3.97 -4.95
CA THR A 146 17.28 5.37 -4.57
C THR A 146 16.81 6.22 -5.75
N GLY A 147 17.38 6.03 -6.94
CA GLY A 147 17.00 6.79 -8.14
C GLY A 147 15.60 6.42 -8.63
N THR A 148 15.26 5.14 -8.63
CA THR A 148 13.94 4.62 -8.98
C THR A 148 12.91 5.03 -7.94
N MET A 149 13.23 4.93 -6.66
CA MET A 149 12.37 5.39 -5.55
C MET A 149 12.02 6.87 -5.72
N LEU A 150 12.99 7.75 -5.97
CA LEU A 150 12.73 9.17 -6.16
C LEU A 150 11.83 9.45 -7.37
N ARG A 151 12.00 8.70 -8.48
CA ARG A 151 11.10 8.81 -9.64
C ARG A 151 9.69 8.32 -9.30
N ALA A 152 9.57 7.23 -8.53
CA ALA A 152 8.26 6.72 -8.07
C ALA A 152 7.51 7.77 -7.22
N PHE A 153 8.17 8.41 -6.28
CA PHE A 153 7.55 9.49 -5.50
C PHE A 153 7.13 10.69 -6.37
N ARG A 154 7.88 11.05 -7.40
CA ARG A 154 7.49 12.09 -8.38
C ARG A 154 6.25 11.66 -9.17
N GLU A 155 6.16 10.40 -9.57
CA GLU A 155 4.99 9.85 -10.24
C GLU A 155 3.77 9.83 -9.30
N PHE A 156 3.92 9.44 -8.05
CA PHE A 156 2.84 9.53 -7.05
C PHE A 156 2.38 10.99 -6.90
N ALA A 157 3.31 11.95 -6.77
CA ALA A 157 2.95 13.37 -6.73
C ALA A 157 2.21 13.83 -8.00
N ARG A 158 2.59 13.31 -9.17
CA ARG A 158 1.94 13.66 -10.45
C ARG A 158 0.53 13.11 -10.55
N VAL A 159 0.33 11.82 -10.19
CA VAL A 159 -0.95 11.13 -10.39
C VAL A 159 -1.96 11.40 -9.28
N LEU A 160 -1.52 11.82 -8.10
CA LEU A 160 -2.40 12.24 -7.01
C LEU A 160 -3.09 13.56 -7.34
N LYS A 161 -4.38 13.66 -7.02
CA LYS A 161 -5.12 14.92 -6.99
C LYS A 161 -4.53 15.88 -5.95
N PRO A 162 -4.82 17.19 -6.04
CA PRO A 162 -4.56 18.10 -4.94
C PRO A 162 -5.21 17.59 -3.65
N ARG A 163 -4.45 17.53 -2.55
CA ARG A 163 -4.85 16.91 -1.26
C ARG A 163 -5.07 15.39 -1.32
N GLY A 164 -4.70 14.73 -2.42
CA GLY A 164 -4.67 13.26 -2.49
C GLY A 164 -3.56 12.70 -1.60
N GLN A 165 -3.73 11.47 -1.14
CA GLN A 165 -2.85 10.83 -0.17
C GLN A 165 -2.16 9.60 -0.77
N LEU A 166 -0.86 9.46 -0.50
CA LEU A 166 -0.11 8.23 -0.63
C LEU A 166 -0.09 7.54 0.73
N ILE A 167 -0.60 6.33 0.79
CA ILE A 167 -0.61 5.45 1.95
C ILE A 167 0.45 4.38 1.67
N ALA A 168 1.57 4.47 2.37
CA ALA A 168 2.71 3.61 2.10
C ALA A 168 3.17 2.88 3.36
N THR A 169 3.66 1.65 3.17
CA THR A 169 4.44 0.93 4.16
C THR A 169 5.73 0.44 3.53
N PHE A 170 6.74 0.22 4.34
CA PHE A 170 8.04 -0.29 3.90
C PHE A 170 8.84 -0.89 5.04
N ASP A 171 9.78 -1.75 4.70
CA ASP A 171 10.65 -2.41 5.65
C ASP A 171 11.90 -1.56 5.95
N VAL A 172 12.27 -1.56 7.25
CA VAL A 172 13.46 -0.90 7.81
C VAL A 172 14.42 -2.00 8.26
N PRO A 173 15.71 -1.93 7.95
CA PRO A 173 16.50 -0.73 7.53
C PRO A 173 16.64 -0.51 6.00
N GLU A 174 16.01 -1.33 5.15
CA GLU A 174 16.17 -1.25 3.69
C GLU A 174 15.74 0.13 3.17
N MET A 175 14.63 0.66 3.68
CA MET A 175 14.26 2.05 3.51
C MET A 175 14.28 2.77 4.87
N ARG A 176 15.00 3.88 4.95
CA ARG A 176 15.16 4.66 6.18
C ARG A 176 14.07 5.73 6.30
N PRO A 177 13.29 5.75 7.41
CA PRO A 177 12.21 6.74 7.58
C PRO A 177 12.67 8.20 7.59
N ASP A 178 13.91 8.47 8.05
CA ASP A 178 14.49 9.83 8.07
C ASP A 178 14.77 10.39 6.66
N LEU A 179 14.81 9.53 5.62
CA LEU A 179 14.92 9.98 4.23
C LEU A 179 13.59 10.56 3.69
N LEU A 180 12.46 10.28 4.32
CA LEU A 180 11.15 10.77 3.87
C LEU A 180 11.13 12.29 3.75
N GLU A 181 11.61 13.03 4.74
CA GLU A 181 11.64 14.50 4.69
C GLU A 181 12.43 15.01 3.49
N THR A 182 13.59 14.39 3.22
CA THR A 182 14.42 14.75 2.05
C THR A 182 13.68 14.47 0.74
N ILE A 183 13.00 13.33 0.64
CA ILE A 183 12.21 12.96 -0.54
C ILE A 183 11.04 13.94 -0.71
N MET A 184 10.33 14.28 0.36
CA MET A 184 9.21 15.22 0.34
C MET A 184 9.67 16.58 -0.19
N ALA A 185 10.80 17.09 0.30
CA ALA A 185 11.34 18.40 -0.10
C ALA A 185 11.59 18.55 -1.61
N VAL A 186 11.84 17.43 -2.33
CA VAL A 186 12.19 17.46 -3.77
C VAL A 186 11.08 16.88 -4.68
N THR A 187 9.95 16.46 -4.11
CA THR A 187 8.84 15.85 -4.88
C THR A 187 7.54 16.64 -4.84
N GLY A 188 7.43 17.67 -4.00
CA GLY A 188 6.20 18.43 -3.80
C GLY A 188 5.13 17.68 -2.99
N LEU A 189 5.56 16.68 -2.23
CA LEU A 189 4.77 15.95 -1.26
C LEU A 189 5.10 16.43 0.16
N THR A 190 4.28 16.10 1.13
CA THR A 190 4.51 16.40 2.56
C THR A 190 3.94 15.28 3.42
N ILE A 191 4.50 15.08 4.60
CA ILE A 191 3.88 14.20 5.61
C ILE A 191 2.56 14.85 6.04
N GLU A 192 1.51 14.03 6.17
CA GLU A 192 0.14 14.52 6.44
C GLU A 192 0.01 15.15 7.83
N ASP A 193 0.51 14.48 8.86
CA ASP A 193 0.39 14.91 10.24
C ASP A 193 1.76 14.91 10.92
N LYS A 194 2.15 13.81 11.55
CA LYS A 194 3.38 13.69 12.32
C LYS A 194 4.27 12.57 11.76
N LEU A 195 5.57 12.82 11.72
CA LEU A 195 6.59 11.82 11.45
C LEU A 195 7.33 11.48 12.77
N THR A 196 7.24 10.21 13.19
CA THR A 196 7.95 9.68 14.36
C THR A 196 8.91 8.58 13.91
N VAL A 197 10.20 8.90 13.85
CA VAL A 197 11.25 8.01 13.35
C VAL A 197 11.92 7.17 14.43
N GLU A 198 11.65 7.45 15.70
CA GLU A 198 12.15 6.63 16.81
C GLU A 198 11.49 5.25 16.79
N GLU A 199 12.32 4.20 16.82
CA GLU A 199 11.86 2.81 16.92
C GLU A 199 11.32 2.54 18.33
N PRO A 200 10.03 2.20 18.49
CA PRO A 200 9.47 1.86 19.78
C PRO A 200 9.87 0.42 20.17
N ALA A 201 9.91 0.14 21.48
CA ALA A 201 10.27 -1.17 21.99
C ALA A 201 9.29 -2.29 21.55
N ASP A 202 8.06 -1.94 21.22
CA ASP A 202 6.99 -2.84 20.77
C ASP A 202 6.79 -2.81 19.24
N ALA A 203 7.76 -2.31 18.46
CA ALA A 203 7.71 -2.40 17.01
C ALA A 203 7.54 -3.86 16.56
N ILE A 204 6.67 -4.09 15.56
CA ILE A 204 6.60 -5.43 14.96
C ILE A 204 7.92 -5.75 14.25
N SER A 205 8.33 -7.01 14.28
CA SER A 205 9.61 -7.42 13.69
C SER A 205 9.57 -8.83 13.13
N SER A 206 10.45 -9.07 12.17
CA SER A 206 10.74 -10.40 11.64
C SER A 206 12.26 -10.59 11.50
N GLU A 207 12.72 -11.82 11.71
CA GLU A 207 14.10 -12.23 11.46
C GLU A 207 14.21 -13.15 10.24
N MET A 208 13.15 -13.23 9.44
CA MET A 208 13.03 -14.16 8.30
C MET A 208 14.18 -14.02 7.30
N TYR A 209 14.76 -12.85 7.18
CA TYR A 209 15.85 -12.55 6.24
C TYR A 209 17.23 -12.49 6.88
N GLY A 210 17.39 -13.07 8.09
CA GLY A 210 18.68 -13.20 8.78
C GLY A 210 19.12 -11.98 9.58
N ALA A 211 18.41 -10.86 9.47
CA ALA A 211 18.56 -9.67 10.31
C ALA A 211 17.18 -9.17 10.72
N PRO A 212 17.03 -8.53 11.89
CA PRO A 212 15.75 -7.97 12.30
C PRO A 212 15.31 -6.86 11.34
N ILE A 213 14.15 -7.05 10.74
CA ILE A 213 13.45 -6.02 9.97
C ILE A 213 12.23 -5.51 10.74
N ARG A 214 11.85 -4.26 10.49
CA ARG A 214 10.70 -3.57 11.09
C ARG A 214 9.83 -3.03 9.99
N CYS A 215 8.55 -2.86 10.27
CA CYS A 215 7.64 -2.24 9.31
C CYS A 215 7.33 -0.80 9.74
N PHE A 216 7.47 0.13 8.79
CA PHE A 216 7.12 1.54 8.95
C PHE A 216 5.90 1.87 8.08
N ARG A 217 4.99 2.71 8.59
CA ARG A 217 3.84 3.23 7.86
C ARG A 217 3.94 4.72 7.66
N ALA A 218 3.51 5.25 6.52
CA ALA A 218 3.58 6.66 6.20
C ALA A 218 2.32 7.15 5.48
N VAL A 219 1.77 8.26 5.95
CA VAL A 219 0.71 9.02 5.28
C VAL A 219 1.32 10.28 4.71
N ILE A 220 1.31 10.36 3.39
CA ILE A 220 1.96 11.42 2.64
C ILE A 220 0.92 12.08 1.76
N CYS A 221 0.83 13.41 1.75
CA CYS A 221 -0.14 14.12 0.95
C CYS A 221 0.50 15.00 -0.12
N LYS A 222 -0.25 15.20 -1.20
CA LYS A 222 0.10 16.21 -2.19
C LYS A 222 -0.39 17.57 -1.70
N THR A 223 0.54 18.52 -1.60
CA THR A 223 0.19 19.91 -1.28
C THR A 223 -0.79 20.46 -2.31
N GLY A 224 -1.87 21.11 -1.84
CA GLY A 224 -2.75 21.84 -2.74
C GLY A 224 -1.95 22.97 -3.40
N LYS A 225 -2.16 23.21 -4.68
CA LYS A 225 -1.71 24.46 -5.30
C LYS A 225 -2.45 25.58 -4.56
N GLY A 226 -1.72 26.45 -3.84
CA GLY A 226 -2.24 27.69 -3.29
C GLY A 226 -2.72 28.63 -4.41
#